data_5f791c9227b0c7c42b64651083a44d80
#
_entry.id   5f791c9227b0c7c42b64651083a44d80
#
_cell.length_a   1.000
_cell.length_b   1.000
_cell.length_c   1.000
_cell.angle_alpha   90.00
_cell.angle_beta   90.00
_cell.angle_gamma   90.00
#
_symmetry.space_group_name_H-M   'P 1'
#
loop_
_entity.id
_entity.type
_entity.pdbx_description
1 polymer ?
#
loop_
_entity_poly.entity_id
_entity_poly.type
_entity_poly.pdbx_seq_one_letter_code
_entity_poly.pdbx_strand_id
1 'polypeptide(L)' 'MTKEIRRNRFNGESVELTAEEAEKHDKIFYHEALATLEDEKLGTGASKHWQKMRKLLTWFQKNNAKAYMVLLD' A
#
# COMPACT_ATOMS: atom_id res chain seq x y z
N MET A 1 -6.40 19.98 9.56
CA MET A 1 -6.18 18.71 8.88
C MET A 1 -4.98 17.98 9.46
N THR A 2 -5.18 16.73 9.80
CA THR A 2 -4.13 15.92 10.39
C THR A 2 -3.26 15.33 9.29
N LYS A 3 -1.96 15.59 9.35
CA LYS A 3 -1.01 14.93 8.46
C LYS A 3 -0.49 13.70 9.16
N GLU A 4 -0.38 12.63 8.41
CA GLU A 4 0.11 11.35 8.91
C GLU A 4 1.49 11.09 8.35
N ILE A 5 2.38 10.53 9.16
CA ILE A 5 3.70 10.15 8.70
C ILE A 5 3.74 8.64 8.51
N ARG A 6 4.24 8.21 7.38
CA ARG A 6 4.48 6.79 7.11
C ARG A 6 5.94 6.59 6.72
N ARG A 7 6.47 5.45 7.06
CA ARG A 7 7.89 5.13 6.86
C ARG A 7 8.04 3.88 6.02
N ASN A 8 9.02 3.91 5.12
CA ASN A 8 9.38 2.71 4.36
C ASN A 8 10.05 1.71 5.32
N ARG A 9 9.49 0.52 5.40
CA ARG A 9 9.98 -0.52 6.33
C ARG A 9 11.35 -1.07 5.97
N PHE A 10 11.81 -0.84 4.74
CA PHE A 10 13.09 -1.37 4.29
C PHE A 10 14.25 -0.40 4.46
N ASN A 11 14.04 0.88 4.19
CA ASN A 11 15.12 1.87 4.21
C ASN A 11 14.95 2.96 5.26
N GLY A 12 13.83 2.98 5.97
CA GLY A 12 13.58 3.96 7.01
C GLY A 12 13.20 5.36 6.53
N GLU A 13 13.10 5.58 5.24
CA GLU A 13 12.66 6.87 4.71
C GLU A 13 11.20 7.12 5.06
N SER A 14 10.87 8.36 5.38
CA SER A 14 9.51 8.73 5.76
C SER A 14 8.99 9.87 4.89
N VAL A 15 7.65 9.98 4.85
CA VAL A 15 6.98 11.03 4.12
C VAL A 15 5.68 11.39 4.81
N GLU A 16 5.29 12.66 4.74
CA GLU A 16 4.00 13.10 5.25
C GLU A 16 2.91 12.83 4.24
N LEU A 17 1.80 12.28 4.72
CA LEU A 17 0.63 11.97 3.91
C LEU A 17 -0.59 12.68 4.47
N THR A 18 -1.58 12.93 3.63
CA THR A 18 -2.89 13.34 4.12
C THR A 18 -3.54 12.13 4.79
N ALA A 19 -4.61 12.37 5.56
CA ALA A 19 -5.34 11.28 6.21
C ALA A 19 -5.85 10.27 5.17
N GLU A 20 -6.31 10.74 4.02
CA GLU A 20 -6.76 9.86 2.95
C GLU A 20 -5.63 9.02 2.38
N GLU A 21 -4.48 9.65 2.14
CA GLU A 21 -3.31 8.94 1.62
C GLU A 21 -2.81 7.90 2.62
N ALA A 22 -2.79 8.23 3.90
CA ALA A 22 -2.38 7.30 4.94
C ALA A 22 -3.32 6.10 5.00
N GLU A 23 -4.62 6.32 4.87
CA GLU A 23 -5.60 5.25 4.84
C GLU A 23 -5.36 4.32 3.65
N LYS A 24 -5.11 4.88 2.46
CA LYS A 24 -4.81 4.09 1.27
C LYS A 24 -3.54 3.29 1.44
N HIS A 25 -2.51 3.90 2.02
CA HIS A 25 -1.25 3.23 2.30
C HIS A 25 -1.47 2.01 3.20
N ASP A 26 -2.21 2.20 4.29
CA ASP A 26 -2.47 1.11 5.23
C ASP A 26 -3.28 -0.01 4.59
N LYS A 27 -4.22 0.32 3.72
CA LYS A 27 -5.01 -0.67 2.99
C LYS A 27 -4.17 -1.50 2.02
N ILE A 28 -3.14 -0.91 1.43
CA ILE A 28 -2.23 -1.65 0.54
C ILE A 28 -1.61 -2.82 1.30
N PHE A 29 -1.07 -2.56 2.47
CA PHE A 29 -0.46 -3.61 3.28
C PHE A 29 -1.48 -4.59 3.84
N TYR A 30 -2.67 -4.11 4.15
CA TYR A 30 -3.77 -4.98 4.57
C TYR A 30 -4.11 -6.01 3.49
N HIS A 31 -4.28 -5.55 2.25
CA HIS A 31 -4.59 -6.44 1.14
C HIS A 31 -3.43 -7.35 0.79
N GLU A 32 -2.20 -6.86 0.91
CA GLU A 32 -1.01 -7.68 0.71
C GLU A 32 -0.99 -8.86 1.68
N ALA A 33 -1.24 -8.60 2.96
CA ALA A 33 -1.26 -9.65 3.98
C ALA A 33 -2.37 -10.67 3.70
N LEU A 34 -3.57 -10.20 3.36
CA LEU A 34 -4.69 -11.10 3.05
C LEU A 34 -4.43 -11.91 1.79
N ALA A 35 -3.87 -11.29 0.76
CA ALA A 35 -3.55 -11.98 -0.48
C ALA A 35 -2.53 -13.08 -0.25
N THR A 36 -1.51 -12.79 0.55
CA THR A 36 -0.48 -13.78 0.88
C THR A 36 -1.08 -14.96 1.63
N LEU A 37 -1.96 -14.70 2.61
CA LEU A 37 -2.63 -15.75 3.36
C LEU A 37 -3.51 -16.62 2.47
N GLU A 38 -4.26 -16.01 1.57
CA GLU A 38 -5.12 -16.75 0.65
C GLU A 38 -4.30 -17.59 -0.32
N ASP A 39 -3.19 -17.04 -0.84
CA ASP A 39 -2.32 -17.78 -1.74
C ASP A 39 -1.71 -18.99 -1.05
N GLU A 40 -1.33 -18.86 0.21
CA GLU A 40 -0.81 -20.00 0.98
C GLU A 40 -1.85 -21.08 1.20
N LYS A 41 -3.09 -20.69 1.47
CA LYS A 41 -4.17 -21.66 1.69
C LYS A 41 -4.62 -22.35 0.41
N LEU A 42 -4.75 -21.58 -0.67
CA LEU A 42 -5.32 -22.07 -1.92
C LEU A 42 -4.28 -22.56 -2.91
N GLY A 43 -3.02 -22.21 -2.69
CA GLY A 43 -1.94 -22.58 -3.59
C GLY A 43 -2.02 -21.91 -4.96
N THR A 44 -2.74 -20.81 -5.05
CA THR A 44 -2.91 -20.07 -6.31
C THR A 44 -2.57 -18.60 -6.09
N GLY A 45 -2.05 -17.93 -7.10
CA GLY A 45 -1.80 -16.49 -7.05
C GLY A 45 -3.01 -15.67 -7.49
N ALA A 46 -4.23 -16.16 -7.26
CA ALA A 46 -5.45 -15.59 -7.83
C ALA A 46 -6.31 -14.81 -6.84
N SER A 47 -5.78 -14.45 -5.69
CA SER A 47 -6.56 -13.71 -4.70
C SER A 47 -7.04 -12.36 -5.26
N LYS A 48 -8.29 -12.04 -5.00
CA LYS A 48 -8.86 -10.74 -5.38
C LYS A 48 -8.18 -9.57 -4.69
N HIS A 49 -7.51 -9.83 -3.57
CA HIS A 49 -6.80 -8.79 -2.84
C HIS A 49 -5.63 -8.22 -3.63
N TRP A 50 -4.99 -9.02 -4.50
CA TRP A 50 -3.94 -8.51 -5.38
C TRP A 50 -4.47 -7.44 -6.33
N GLN A 51 -5.69 -7.62 -6.86
CA GLN A 51 -6.32 -6.63 -7.73
C GLN A 51 -6.63 -5.34 -6.98
N LYS A 52 -7.14 -5.44 -5.77
CA LYS A 52 -7.43 -4.28 -4.92
C LYS A 52 -6.15 -3.53 -4.57
N MET A 53 -5.09 -4.26 -4.24
CA MET A 53 -3.79 -3.68 -3.95
C MET A 53 -3.26 -2.91 -5.16
N ARG A 54 -3.36 -3.49 -6.35
CA ARG A 54 -2.89 -2.85 -7.58
C ARG A 54 -3.64 -1.54 -7.86
N LYS A 55 -4.94 -1.50 -7.62
CA LYS A 55 -5.72 -0.28 -7.78
C LYS A 55 -5.26 0.81 -6.83
N LEU A 56 -4.94 0.45 -5.59
CA LEU A 56 -4.43 1.39 -4.61
C LEU A 56 -3.05 1.92 -5.00
N LEU A 57 -2.17 1.05 -5.50
CA LEU A 57 -0.86 1.46 -5.99
C LEU A 57 -0.98 2.45 -7.15
N THR A 58 -1.88 2.18 -8.08
CA THR A 58 -2.15 3.08 -9.20
C THR A 58 -2.67 4.43 -8.70
N TRP A 59 -3.55 4.41 -7.71
CA TRP A 59 -4.07 5.63 -7.11
C TRP A 59 -2.93 6.49 -6.56
N PHE A 60 -1.98 5.88 -5.84
CA PHE A 60 -0.83 6.59 -5.31
C PHE A 60 0.05 7.18 -6.40
N GLN A 61 0.31 6.41 -7.45
CA GLN A 61 1.13 6.90 -8.57
C GLN A 61 0.53 8.14 -9.21
N LYS A 62 -0.78 8.22 -9.27
CA LYS A 62 -1.48 9.37 -9.87
C LYS A 62 -1.61 10.54 -8.91
N ASN A 63 -1.87 10.28 -7.64
CA ASN A 63 -2.20 11.33 -6.68
C ASN A 63 -1.01 11.82 -5.86
N ASN A 64 -0.02 10.97 -5.63
CA ASN A 64 1.18 11.35 -4.90
C ASN A 64 2.35 10.46 -5.31
N ALA A 65 2.87 10.71 -6.49
CA ALA A 65 3.95 9.90 -7.04
C ALA A 65 5.20 9.91 -6.15
N LYS A 66 5.48 11.03 -5.51
CA LYS A 66 6.63 11.14 -4.60
C LYS A 66 6.50 10.18 -3.42
N ALA A 67 5.32 10.15 -2.79
CA ALA A 67 5.07 9.25 -1.68
C ALA A 67 5.15 7.80 -2.13
N TYR A 68 4.64 7.49 -3.32
CA TYR A 68 4.75 6.16 -3.90
C TYR A 68 6.22 5.73 -4.00
N MET A 69 7.07 6.61 -4.53
CA MET A 69 8.49 6.29 -4.69
C MET A 69 9.20 6.11 -3.35
N VAL A 70 8.84 6.88 -2.33
CA VAL A 70 9.45 6.77 -1.01
C VAL A 70 8.98 5.51 -0.29
N LEU A 71 7.69 5.24 -0.30
CA LEU A 71 7.10 4.21 0.56
C LEU A 71 6.91 2.86 -0.11
N LEU A 72 6.66 2.83 -1.41
CA LEU A 72 6.16 1.64 -2.08
C LEU A 72 7.03 1.14 -3.23
N ASP A 73 8.06 1.89 -3.56
CA ASP A 73 8.96 1.52 -4.66
C ASP A 73 10.11 0.64 -4.20
#